data_0c3dbc7f56f200c1d4228a5f64e28504
#
_entry.id   0c3dbc7f56f200c1d4228a5f64e28504
#
_cell.length_a   1.000
_cell.length_b   1.000
_cell.length_c   1.000
_cell.angle_alpha   90.00
_cell.angle_beta   90.00
_cell.angle_gamma   90.00
#
_symmetry.space_group_name_H-M   'P 1'
#
loop_
_entity.id
_entity.type
_entity.pdbx_description
1 polymer ?
#
loop_
_entity_poly.entity_id
_entity_poly.type
_entity_poly.pdbx_seq_one_letter_code
_entity_poly.pdbx_strand_id
1 'polypeptide(L)'
;MSQATDFTVRAADGSTVPLSQWAGQVILAVNTASKCGFTPQYEGLEALWRRYQDKGLVILGFPCNQFANQEPGDAAEIASFCSLTYDVTFPVLARIEVNGPGADPLYTWMTDASRGLLGTRAVKWNFTKFLIGRDGKVIRRCGPGVKPEALQADIEEALAEG
;
A
#
# COMPACT_ATOMS: atom_id res chain seq x y z
N MET A 1 6.61 17.32 -12.78
CA MET A 1 6.76 16.69 -11.45
C MET A 1 6.06 15.35 -11.44
N SER A 2 6.68 14.37 -10.80
CA SER A 2 6.09 13.03 -10.75
C SER A 2 4.90 12.96 -9.81
N GLN A 3 3.95 12.10 -10.17
CA GLN A 3 2.78 11.79 -9.36
C GLN A 3 2.48 10.30 -9.49
N ALA A 4 1.63 9.78 -8.61
CA ALA A 4 1.35 8.34 -8.53
C ALA A 4 0.87 7.77 -9.87
N THR A 5 0.06 8.53 -10.59
CA THR A 5 -0.51 8.09 -11.87
C THR A 5 0.51 7.96 -13.00
N ASP A 6 1.77 8.40 -12.79
CA ASP A 6 2.85 8.19 -13.76
C ASP A 6 3.41 6.77 -13.71
N PHE A 7 3.03 5.96 -12.72
CA PHE A 7 3.61 4.65 -12.49
C PHE A 7 2.68 3.52 -12.89
N THR A 8 3.29 2.40 -13.27
CA THR A 8 2.59 1.15 -13.60
C THR A 8 3.14 0.06 -12.69
N VAL A 9 2.26 -0.75 -12.14
CA VAL A 9 2.62 -1.88 -11.29
C VAL A 9 2.14 -3.19 -11.92
N ARG A 10 2.39 -4.32 -11.26
CA ARG A 10 1.93 -5.63 -11.75
C ARG A 10 0.85 -6.19 -10.85
N ALA A 11 -0.16 -6.78 -11.47
CA ALA A 11 -1.17 -7.57 -10.77
C ALA A 11 -0.61 -8.95 -10.41
N ALA A 12 -1.31 -9.66 -9.53
CA ALA A 12 -0.89 -10.99 -9.09
C ALA A 12 -0.75 -11.99 -10.25
N ASP A 13 -1.50 -11.80 -11.34
CA ASP A 13 -1.41 -12.66 -12.53
C ASP A 13 -0.28 -12.26 -13.49
N GLY A 14 0.50 -11.24 -13.14
CA GLY A 14 1.62 -10.74 -13.93
C GLY A 14 1.25 -9.66 -14.96
N SER A 15 -0.03 -9.33 -15.12
CA SER A 15 -0.45 -8.28 -16.03
C SER A 15 -0.04 -6.91 -15.48
N THR A 16 0.11 -5.92 -16.37
CA THR A 16 0.45 -4.56 -15.97
C THR A 16 -0.80 -3.79 -15.56
N VAL A 17 -0.65 -2.97 -14.51
CA VAL A 17 -1.73 -2.16 -13.96
C VAL A 17 -1.25 -0.72 -13.88
N PRO A 18 -1.70 0.16 -14.79
CA PRO A 18 -1.34 1.58 -14.69
C PRO A 18 -2.11 2.22 -13.55
N LEU A 19 -1.40 2.96 -12.70
CA LEU A 19 -2.04 3.66 -11.58
C LEU A 19 -2.97 4.77 -12.06
N SER A 20 -2.85 5.18 -13.33
CA SER A 20 -3.76 6.15 -13.94
C SER A 20 -5.23 5.70 -13.93
N GLN A 21 -5.49 4.39 -13.82
CA GLN A 21 -6.88 3.91 -13.70
C GLN A 21 -7.55 4.39 -12.40
N TRP A 22 -6.76 4.81 -11.42
CA TRP A 22 -7.26 5.37 -10.16
C TRP A 22 -7.01 6.88 -10.07
N ALA A 23 -6.81 7.55 -11.20
CA ALA A 23 -6.61 8.99 -11.24
C ALA A 23 -7.78 9.73 -10.56
N GLY A 24 -7.46 10.70 -9.72
CA GLY A 24 -8.47 11.47 -8.98
C GLY A 24 -8.95 10.79 -7.70
N GLN A 25 -8.52 9.56 -7.42
CA GLN A 25 -8.85 8.88 -6.17
C GLN A 25 -7.73 9.08 -5.13
N VAL A 26 -8.09 8.91 -3.86
CA VAL A 26 -7.12 8.83 -2.77
C VAL A 26 -6.58 7.40 -2.75
N ILE A 27 -5.26 7.24 -2.70
CA ILE A 27 -4.60 5.93 -2.71
C ILE A 27 -3.90 5.71 -1.37
N LEU A 28 -4.13 4.56 -0.75
CA LEU A 28 -3.37 4.09 0.39
C LEU A 28 -2.55 2.88 -0.06
N ALA A 29 -1.24 3.06 -0.19
CA ALA A 29 -0.32 2.00 -0.60
C ALA A 29 0.34 1.39 0.64
N VAL A 30 0.29 0.07 0.76
CA VAL A 30 0.77 -0.66 1.93
C VAL A 30 1.58 -1.86 1.48
N ASN A 31 2.80 -2.00 1.99
CA ASN A 31 3.56 -3.24 1.78
C ASN A 31 3.13 -4.27 2.82
N THR A 32 2.76 -5.46 2.37
CA THR A 32 2.06 -6.45 3.18
C THR A 32 2.85 -7.74 3.34
N ALA A 33 2.48 -8.52 4.37
CA ALA A 33 3.08 -9.82 4.62
C ALA A 33 2.07 -10.73 5.34
N SER A 34 2.20 -12.04 5.11
CA SER A 34 1.29 -13.04 5.69
C SER A 34 1.78 -13.58 7.04
N LYS A 35 3.04 -13.36 7.39
CA LYS A 35 3.68 -13.97 8.58
C LYS A 35 4.32 -12.94 9.52
N CYS A 36 3.81 -11.72 9.53
CA CYS A 36 4.31 -10.63 10.36
C CYS A 36 3.43 -10.46 11.61
N GLY A 37 4.00 -9.96 12.71
CA GLY A 37 3.23 -9.59 13.89
C GLY A 37 2.18 -8.51 13.62
N PHE A 38 2.36 -7.71 12.55
CA PHE A 38 1.41 -6.69 12.13
C PHE A 38 0.39 -7.20 11.10
N THR A 39 0.47 -8.47 10.68
CA THR A 39 -0.45 -9.05 9.68
C THR A 39 -1.93 -8.88 10.05
N PRO A 40 -2.34 -8.92 11.34
CA PRO A 40 -3.74 -8.63 11.70
C PRO A 40 -4.24 -7.25 11.25
N GLN A 41 -3.36 -6.33 10.85
CA GLN A 41 -3.78 -5.04 10.28
C GLN A 41 -4.55 -5.18 8.96
N TYR A 42 -4.50 -6.34 8.30
CA TYR A 42 -5.37 -6.60 7.16
C TYR A 42 -6.85 -6.36 7.49
N GLU A 43 -7.26 -6.72 8.70
CA GLU A 43 -8.63 -6.51 9.14
C GLU A 43 -9.02 -5.03 9.14
N GLY A 44 -8.17 -4.19 9.71
CA GLY A 44 -8.40 -2.75 9.74
C GLY A 44 -8.33 -2.10 8.35
N LEU A 45 -7.41 -2.58 7.50
CA LEU A 45 -7.32 -2.11 6.11
C LEU A 45 -8.59 -2.45 5.33
N GLU A 46 -9.10 -3.67 5.51
CA GLU A 46 -10.33 -4.08 4.83
C GLU A 46 -11.53 -3.26 5.32
N ALA A 47 -11.58 -2.95 6.61
CA ALA A 47 -12.64 -2.09 7.17
C ALA A 47 -12.61 -0.69 6.56
N LEU A 48 -11.43 -0.09 6.40
CA LEU A 48 -11.27 1.19 5.73
C LEU A 48 -11.71 1.11 4.26
N TRP A 49 -11.33 0.05 3.58
CA TRP A 49 -11.69 -0.19 2.19
C TRP A 49 -13.20 -0.24 2.01
N ARG A 50 -13.88 -1.04 2.80
CA ARG A 50 -15.34 -1.20 2.72
C ARG A 50 -16.07 0.10 3.02
N ARG A 51 -15.52 0.90 3.94
CA ARG A 51 -16.15 2.16 4.33
C ARG A 51 -15.98 3.26 3.29
N TYR A 52 -14.83 3.35 2.64
CA TYR A 52 -14.47 4.50 1.81
C TYR A 52 -14.34 4.23 0.32
N GLN A 53 -14.39 2.97 -0.13
CA GLN A 53 -14.23 2.68 -1.57
C GLN A 53 -15.24 3.43 -2.44
N ASP A 54 -16.46 3.58 -1.98
CA ASP A 54 -17.52 4.29 -2.72
C ASP A 54 -17.33 5.81 -2.66
N LYS A 55 -16.41 6.29 -1.83
CA LYS A 55 -16.14 7.72 -1.64
C LYS A 55 -14.86 8.16 -2.34
N GLY A 56 -14.18 7.27 -3.02
CA GLY A 56 -13.00 7.58 -3.79
C GLY A 56 -11.67 7.12 -3.22
N LEU A 57 -11.68 6.19 -2.25
CA LEU A 57 -10.47 5.57 -1.73
C LEU A 57 -10.18 4.27 -2.46
N VAL A 58 -8.91 4.05 -2.83
CA VAL A 58 -8.41 2.72 -3.20
C VAL A 58 -7.26 2.35 -2.28
N ILE A 59 -7.27 1.11 -1.78
CA ILE A 59 -6.17 0.55 -1.00
C ILE A 59 -5.45 -0.44 -1.89
N LEU A 60 -4.13 -0.29 -2.00
CA LEU A 60 -3.28 -1.17 -2.80
C LEU A 60 -2.33 -1.92 -1.88
N GLY A 61 -2.49 -3.24 -1.80
CA GLY A 61 -1.60 -4.10 -1.05
C GLY A 61 -0.46 -4.59 -1.94
N PHE A 62 0.77 -4.39 -1.49
CA PHE A 62 1.98 -4.83 -2.20
C PHE A 62 2.71 -5.86 -1.33
N PRO A 63 2.53 -7.17 -1.58
CA PRO A 63 3.27 -8.18 -0.84
C PRO A 63 4.78 -7.97 -1.01
N CYS A 64 5.51 -8.10 0.08
CA CYS A 64 6.96 -7.86 0.09
C CYS A 64 7.64 -8.86 1.02
N ASN A 65 8.72 -9.49 0.57
CA ASN A 65 9.44 -10.51 1.32
C ASN A 65 10.80 -10.04 1.86
N GLN A 66 11.06 -8.72 1.85
CA GLN A 66 12.35 -8.17 2.26
C GLN A 66 12.54 -8.06 3.78
N PHE A 67 11.48 -8.28 4.55
CA PHE A 67 11.52 -8.11 6.00
C PHE A 67 11.36 -9.47 6.69
N ALA A 68 12.49 -10.07 7.07
CA ALA A 68 12.56 -11.36 7.77
C ALA A 68 11.85 -12.49 7.03
N ASN A 69 11.75 -12.41 5.69
CA ASN A 69 11.08 -13.40 4.85
C ASN A 69 9.65 -13.72 5.31
N GLN A 70 8.90 -12.69 5.70
CA GLN A 70 7.55 -12.86 6.23
C GLN A 70 6.45 -12.91 5.16
N GLU A 71 6.83 -12.91 3.86
CA GLU A 71 5.92 -13.14 2.74
C GLU A 71 6.57 -14.13 1.75
N PRO A 72 6.84 -15.39 2.16
CA PRO A 72 7.57 -16.33 1.32
C PRO A 72 6.73 -17.03 0.27
N GLY A 73 5.39 -16.91 0.34
CA GLY A 73 4.49 -17.63 -0.55
C GLY A 73 4.47 -17.07 -1.97
N ASP A 74 3.97 -17.86 -2.90
CA ASP A 74 3.69 -17.40 -4.26
C ASP A 74 2.37 -16.61 -4.31
N ALA A 75 2.02 -16.09 -5.49
CA ALA A 75 0.82 -15.28 -5.66
C ALA A 75 -0.46 -16.01 -5.26
N ALA A 76 -0.56 -17.30 -5.56
CA ALA A 76 -1.74 -18.10 -5.21
C ALA A 76 -1.86 -18.30 -3.70
N GLU A 77 -0.75 -18.58 -3.03
CA GLU A 77 -0.71 -18.74 -1.57
C GLU A 77 -1.07 -17.43 -0.85
N ILE A 78 -0.55 -16.31 -1.33
CA ILE A 78 -0.84 -14.99 -0.78
C ILE A 78 -2.32 -14.66 -0.96
N ALA A 79 -2.87 -14.89 -2.16
CA ALA A 79 -4.29 -14.64 -2.43
C ALA A 79 -5.19 -15.50 -1.56
N SER A 80 -4.87 -16.78 -1.38
CA SER A 80 -5.62 -17.67 -0.51
C SER A 80 -5.57 -17.22 0.94
N PHE A 81 -4.41 -16.82 1.43
CA PHE A 81 -4.26 -16.31 2.79
C PHE A 81 -5.11 -15.07 3.02
N CYS A 82 -5.04 -14.09 2.13
CA CYS A 82 -5.82 -12.86 2.25
C CYS A 82 -7.33 -13.13 2.23
N SER A 83 -7.78 -13.99 1.32
CA SER A 83 -9.20 -14.30 1.17
C SER A 83 -9.74 -15.13 2.34
N LEU A 84 -9.03 -16.20 2.70
CA LEU A 84 -9.55 -17.17 3.68
C LEU A 84 -9.35 -16.72 5.13
N THR A 85 -8.30 -15.96 5.42
CA THR A 85 -7.98 -15.56 6.78
C THR A 85 -8.59 -14.21 7.16
N TYR A 86 -8.55 -13.23 6.23
CA TYR A 86 -8.96 -11.86 6.51
C TYR A 86 -10.06 -11.34 5.60
N ASP A 87 -10.54 -12.15 4.66
CA ASP A 87 -11.60 -11.76 3.72
C ASP A 87 -11.28 -10.44 3.00
N VAL A 88 -10.05 -10.30 2.56
CA VAL A 88 -9.56 -9.09 1.89
C VAL A 88 -10.19 -8.96 0.52
N THR A 89 -10.80 -7.79 0.24
CA THR A 89 -11.43 -7.49 -1.05
C THR A 89 -10.78 -6.31 -1.77
N PHE A 90 -9.89 -5.55 -1.10
CA PHE A 90 -9.12 -4.51 -1.81
C PHE A 90 -8.05 -5.17 -2.70
N PRO A 91 -7.56 -4.44 -3.74
CA PRO A 91 -6.54 -5.00 -4.64
C PRO A 91 -5.26 -5.39 -3.93
N VAL A 92 -4.86 -6.66 -4.08
CA VAL A 92 -3.55 -7.16 -3.65
C VAL A 92 -2.77 -7.46 -4.91
N LEU A 93 -1.65 -6.75 -5.09
CA LEU A 93 -0.87 -6.78 -6.31
C LEU A 93 0.24 -7.83 -6.24
N ALA A 94 1.09 -7.89 -7.27
CA ALA A 94 2.20 -8.83 -7.27
C ALA A 94 3.22 -8.48 -6.19
N ARG A 95 3.94 -9.50 -5.71
CA ARG A 95 5.03 -9.30 -4.75
C ARG A 95 6.12 -8.45 -5.38
N ILE A 96 6.62 -7.46 -4.61
CA ILE A 96 7.65 -6.52 -5.05
C ILE A 96 8.73 -6.37 -4.00
N GLU A 97 9.83 -5.72 -4.38
CA GLU A 97 10.78 -5.17 -3.44
C GLU A 97 10.47 -3.68 -3.25
N VAL A 98 10.67 -3.18 -2.03
CA VAL A 98 10.40 -1.79 -1.69
C VAL A 98 11.67 -1.01 -1.35
N ASN A 99 12.79 -1.69 -1.16
CA ASN A 99 14.10 -1.12 -0.85
C ASN A 99 15.16 -1.67 -1.79
N GLY A 100 16.25 -0.92 -1.96
CA GLY A 100 17.42 -1.36 -2.69
C GLY A 100 17.28 -1.20 -4.20
N PRO A 101 18.26 -1.72 -4.97
CA PRO A 101 18.30 -1.52 -6.43
C PRO A 101 17.15 -2.21 -7.18
N GLY A 102 16.54 -3.23 -6.59
CA GLY A 102 15.39 -3.93 -7.18
C GLY A 102 14.04 -3.35 -6.78
N ALA A 103 14.00 -2.23 -6.05
CA ALA A 103 12.75 -1.65 -5.58
C ALA A 103 11.85 -1.24 -6.76
N ASP A 104 10.55 -1.47 -6.58
CA ASP A 104 9.56 -1.02 -7.56
C ASP A 104 9.66 0.50 -7.71
N PRO A 105 9.62 1.03 -8.95
CA PRO A 105 9.73 2.48 -9.18
C PRO A 105 8.73 3.32 -8.38
N LEU A 106 7.52 2.81 -8.16
CA LEU A 106 6.53 3.49 -7.33
C LEU A 106 7.08 3.71 -5.91
N TYR A 107 7.70 2.67 -5.32
CA TYR A 107 8.26 2.78 -3.98
C TYR A 107 9.49 3.68 -3.93
N THR A 108 10.33 3.64 -4.95
CA THR A 108 11.47 4.58 -5.05
C THR A 108 10.96 6.01 -5.01
N TRP A 109 9.92 6.32 -5.78
CA TRP A 109 9.32 7.64 -5.80
C TRP A 109 8.65 8.01 -4.45
N MET A 110 7.85 7.10 -3.89
CA MET A 110 7.15 7.38 -2.63
C MET A 110 8.12 7.62 -1.48
N THR A 111 9.17 6.81 -1.39
CA THR A 111 10.15 6.94 -0.29
C THR A 111 10.99 8.21 -0.43
N ASP A 112 11.20 8.69 -1.64
CA ASP A 112 11.86 9.97 -1.87
C ASP A 112 10.94 11.15 -1.55
N ALA A 113 9.68 11.05 -1.92
CA ALA A 113 8.68 12.10 -1.71
C ALA A 113 8.30 12.27 -0.23
N SER A 114 8.38 11.18 0.56
CA SER A 114 8.03 11.21 1.98
C SER A 114 9.03 10.37 2.78
N ARG A 115 9.93 11.06 3.49
CA ARG A 115 10.98 10.43 4.29
C ARG A 115 10.44 9.90 5.61
N GLY A 116 11.07 8.84 6.11
CA GLY A 116 10.77 8.27 7.41
C GLY A 116 11.53 8.94 8.55
N LEU A 117 11.67 8.23 9.67
CA LEU A 117 12.36 8.70 10.85
C LEU A 117 13.79 9.17 10.51
N LEU A 118 14.18 10.33 11.03
CA LEU A 118 15.50 10.94 10.81
C LEU A 118 15.81 11.18 9.32
N GLY A 119 14.80 11.37 8.50
CA GLY A 119 14.96 11.65 7.09
C GLY A 119 15.36 10.45 6.23
N THR A 120 15.25 9.23 6.74
CA THR A 120 15.62 8.03 6.01
C THR A 120 14.62 7.70 4.90
N ARG A 121 15.13 7.19 3.77
CA ARG A 121 14.29 6.78 2.64
C ARG A 121 13.73 5.38 2.82
N ALA A 122 14.54 4.46 3.32
CA ALA A 122 14.18 3.04 3.39
C ALA A 122 12.87 2.79 4.12
N VAL A 123 12.06 1.89 3.58
CA VAL A 123 10.92 1.30 4.29
C VAL A 123 11.50 0.38 5.36
N LYS A 124 11.07 0.56 6.60
CA LYS A 124 11.69 -0.12 7.75
C LYS A 124 11.11 -1.49 8.05
N TRP A 125 9.82 -1.72 7.72
CA TRP A 125 9.15 -2.97 8.03
C TRP A 125 7.86 -3.14 7.21
N ASN A 126 7.25 -4.32 7.33
CA ASN A 126 5.95 -4.60 6.72
C ASN A 126 4.86 -3.67 7.28
N PHE A 127 3.81 -3.47 6.50
CA PHE A 127 2.66 -2.61 6.86
C PHE A 127 3.01 -1.14 7.09
N THR A 128 4.03 -0.66 6.39
CA THR A 128 4.28 0.77 6.21
C THR A 128 3.26 1.30 5.21
N LYS A 129 2.64 2.45 5.52
CA LYS A 129 1.56 3.02 4.71
C LYS A 129 1.99 4.34 4.10
N PHE A 130 1.63 4.53 2.83
CA PHE A 130 1.79 5.82 2.14
C PHE A 130 0.42 6.28 1.69
N LEU A 131 0.02 7.46 2.14
CA LEU A 131 -1.25 8.07 1.73
C LEU A 131 -0.99 9.03 0.59
N ILE A 132 -1.70 8.87 -0.51
CA ILE A 132 -1.56 9.66 -1.73
C ILE A 132 -2.88 10.38 -1.97
N GLY A 133 -2.83 11.70 -2.16
CA GLY A 133 -4.01 12.52 -2.38
C GLY A 133 -4.59 12.39 -3.78
N ARG A 134 -5.72 13.03 -4.01
CA ARG A 134 -6.41 13.03 -5.30
C ARG A 134 -5.57 13.65 -6.41
N ASP A 135 -4.62 14.50 -6.07
CA ASP A 135 -3.67 15.11 -7.02
C ASP A 135 -2.49 14.20 -7.38
N GLY A 136 -2.45 12.99 -6.83
CA GLY A 136 -1.39 12.02 -7.09
C GLY A 136 -0.12 12.24 -6.28
N LYS A 137 -0.12 13.14 -5.32
CA LYS A 137 1.06 13.45 -4.50
C LYS A 137 0.98 12.78 -3.14
N VAL A 138 2.15 12.38 -2.61
CA VAL A 138 2.23 11.75 -1.29
C VAL A 138 1.92 12.81 -0.22
N ILE A 139 0.94 12.51 0.62
CA ILE A 139 0.53 13.36 1.75
C ILE A 139 1.28 12.97 3.02
N ARG A 140 1.38 11.66 3.29
CA ARG A 140 1.89 11.17 4.55
C ARG A 140 2.47 9.76 4.41
N ARG A 141 3.50 9.48 5.20
CA ARG A 141 4.07 8.15 5.38
C ARG A 141 3.87 7.75 6.85
N CYS A 142 3.36 6.54 7.08
CA CYS A 142 3.13 6.01 8.43
C CYS A 142 3.83 4.68 8.59
N GLY A 143 4.52 4.49 9.71
CA GLY A 143 5.15 3.22 10.04
C GLY A 143 4.14 2.15 10.45
N PRO A 144 4.64 0.92 10.66
CA PRO A 144 3.76 -0.22 11.01
C PRO A 144 2.96 -0.03 12.28
N GLY A 145 3.52 0.69 13.24
CA GLY A 145 2.85 0.92 14.52
C GLY A 145 1.61 1.81 14.44
N VAL A 146 1.43 2.53 13.32
CA VAL A 146 0.21 3.32 13.08
C VAL A 146 -0.86 2.36 12.56
N LYS A 147 -1.88 2.11 13.36
CA LYS A 147 -2.96 1.21 12.98
C LYS A 147 -3.82 1.82 11.87
N PRO A 148 -4.43 0.99 11.00
CA PRO A 148 -5.29 1.51 9.93
C PRO A 148 -6.39 2.45 10.44
N GLU A 149 -6.99 2.17 11.59
CA GLU A 149 -8.04 2.99 12.18
C GLU A 149 -7.56 4.42 12.47
N ALA A 150 -6.29 4.58 12.80
CA ALA A 150 -5.71 5.89 13.09
C ALA A 150 -5.57 6.77 11.83
N LEU A 151 -5.71 6.19 10.64
CA LEU A 151 -5.62 6.92 9.38
C LEU A 151 -6.97 7.48 8.92
N GLN A 152 -8.06 7.15 9.61
CA GLN A 152 -9.40 7.54 9.18
C GLN A 152 -9.56 9.04 8.97
N ALA A 153 -9.07 9.85 9.90
CA ALA A 153 -9.16 11.31 9.79
C ALA A 153 -8.37 11.83 8.59
N ASP A 154 -7.15 11.33 8.37
CA ASP A 154 -6.32 11.74 7.24
C ASP A 154 -6.96 11.35 5.90
N ILE A 155 -7.57 10.16 5.84
CA ILE A 155 -8.27 9.70 4.65
C ILE A 155 -9.47 10.60 4.36
N GLU A 156 -10.27 10.93 5.37
CA GLU A 156 -11.44 11.78 5.20
C GLU A 156 -11.05 13.18 4.75
N GLU A 157 -9.97 13.74 5.30
CA GLU A 157 -9.44 15.02 4.86
C GLU A 157 -9.00 14.98 3.40
N ALA A 158 -8.26 13.95 3.01
CA ALA A 158 -7.80 13.78 1.63
C ALA A 158 -8.98 13.63 0.65
N LEU A 159 -10.00 12.89 1.04
CA LEU A 159 -11.22 12.73 0.21
C LEU A 159 -11.97 14.03 0.04
N ALA A 160 -11.94 14.91 1.04
CA ALA A 160 -12.62 16.20 1.01
C ALA A 160 -11.91 17.23 0.10
N GLU A 161 -10.64 17.05 -0.18
CA GLU A 161 -9.85 17.97 -0.99
C GLU A 161 -10.08 17.81 -2.51
N GLY A 162 -10.98 16.96 -2.89
CA GLY A 162 -11.33 16.72 -4.28
C GLY A 162 -11.71 17.97 -5.02
#